data_ecba4ae8325d56bd3d2a1ca99c43f9ab
#
_entry.id   ecba4ae8325d56bd3d2a1ca99c43f9ab
#
_cell.length_a   1.000
_cell.length_b   1.000
_cell.length_c   1.000
_cell.angle_alpha   90.00
_cell.angle_beta   90.00
_cell.angle_gamma   90.00
#
_symmetry.space_group_name_H-M   'P 1'
#
loop_
_entity.id
_entity.type
_entity.pdbx_description
1 polymer ?
#
loop_
_entity_poly.entity_id
_entity_poly.type
_entity_poly.pdbx_seq_one_letter_code
_entity_poly.pdbx_strand_id
1 'polypeptide(L)'
;TLVSSGKDVYIHYAAPEFAFALANDARSKAAVLYCEPGGYYERDAEFTKPVVACVVERWKSRLTRAVGHAGAMAGGEDDAAAKERWFMDKFGVDGLYTPERPVFSAKGAVVTNIAHIPAALTAVMRANADLARALLHKLAAALPAAACPTCLSKRRLNRGW
;
A
#
# COMPACT_ATOMS: atom_id res chain seq x y z
N THR A 1 -5.06 -13.14 -5.17
CA THR A 1 -3.78 -13.80 -5.52
C THR A 1 -2.88 -13.83 -4.28
N LEU A 2 -2.28 -14.95 -4.02
CA LEU A 2 -1.25 -15.13 -2.99
C LEU A 2 0.08 -15.36 -3.70
N VAL A 3 1.11 -14.64 -3.26
CA VAL A 3 2.48 -14.81 -3.74
C VAL A 3 3.35 -15.09 -2.53
N SER A 4 4.15 -16.14 -2.58
CA SER A 4 5.16 -16.46 -1.59
C SER A 4 6.54 -16.14 -2.18
N SER A 5 7.31 -15.30 -1.51
CA SER A 5 8.71 -15.11 -1.80
C SER A 5 9.53 -15.62 -0.63
N GLY A 6 10.46 -16.54 -0.90
CA GLY A 6 11.35 -17.10 0.13
C GLY A 6 12.53 -16.18 0.40
N LYS A 7 13.12 -16.34 1.60
CA LYS A 7 14.38 -15.70 2.00
C LYS A 7 15.58 -16.63 1.93
N ASP A 8 15.41 -17.79 1.33
CA ASP A 8 16.47 -18.79 1.26
C ASP A 8 17.58 -18.34 0.29
N VAL A 9 18.50 -19.23 -0.01
CA VAL A 9 19.70 -18.93 -0.80
C VAL A 9 19.40 -18.26 -2.15
N TYR A 10 18.19 -18.46 -2.66
CA TYR A 10 17.74 -17.85 -3.91
C TYR A 10 16.39 -17.17 -3.74
N ILE A 11 16.35 -15.84 -3.96
CA ILE A 11 15.13 -15.09 -4.01
C ILE A 11 14.65 -15.06 -5.46
N HIS A 12 13.56 -15.77 -5.71
CA HIS A 12 12.98 -15.86 -7.05
C HIS A 12 12.02 -14.69 -7.36
N TYR A 13 11.52 -14.02 -6.33
CA TYR A 13 10.53 -12.97 -6.46
C TYR A 13 10.60 -12.04 -5.25
N ALA A 14 11.22 -10.90 -5.43
CA ALA A 14 11.41 -9.92 -4.37
C ALA A 14 10.25 -8.89 -4.31
N ALA A 15 10.26 -8.05 -3.30
CA ALA A 15 9.22 -7.05 -3.12
C ALA A 15 9.11 -6.01 -4.26
N PRO A 16 10.20 -5.59 -4.94
CA PRO A 16 10.10 -4.74 -6.13
C PRO A 16 9.35 -5.38 -7.29
N GLU A 17 9.60 -6.66 -7.60
CA GLU A 17 8.88 -7.40 -8.64
C GLU A 17 7.40 -7.56 -8.27
N PHE A 18 7.10 -7.80 -6.98
CA PHE A 18 5.73 -7.83 -6.49
C PHE A 18 5.04 -6.47 -6.65
N ALA A 19 5.71 -5.37 -6.31
CA ALA A 19 5.17 -4.03 -6.48
C ALA A 19 4.87 -3.72 -7.95
N PHE A 20 5.77 -4.12 -8.87
CA PHE A 20 5.55 -4.01 -10.31
C PHE A 20 4.34 -4.82 -10.78
N ALA A 21 4.23 -6.08 -10.37
CA ALA A 21 3.10 -6.93 -10.71
C ALA A 21 1.78 -6.37 -10.16
N LEU A 22 1.78 -5.90 -8.91
CA LEU A 22 0.62 -5.26 -8.28
C LEU A 22 0.18 -4.00 -9.04
N ALA A 23 1.13 -3.17 -9.46
CA ALA A 23 0.84 -1.97 -10.24
C ALA A 23 0.10 -2.28 -11.54
N ASN A 24 0.48 -3.38 -12.21
CA ASN A 24 -0.03 -3.79 -13.52
C ASN A 24 -1.26 -4.73 -13.44
N ASP A 25 -1.67 -5.22 -12.27
CA ASP A 25 -2.90 -6.02 -12.13
C ASP A 25 -4.11 -5.13 -11.85
N ALA A 26 -4.92 -4.86 -12.86
CA ALA A 26 -6.12 -4.02 -12.74
C ALA A 26 -7.17 -4.57 -11.75
N ARG A 27 -7.15 -5.86 -11.43
CA ARG A 27 -8.11 -6.51 -10.52
C ARG A 27 -7.74 -6.28 -9.06
N SER A 28 -6.45 -6.30 -8.71
CA SER A 28 -5.99 -6.06 -7.36
C SER A 28 -6.05 -4.57 -7.02
N LYS A 29 -6.77 -4.23 -5.96
CA LYS A 29 -6.97 -2.84 -5.52
C LYS A 29 -6.07 -2.46 -4.35
N ALA A 30 -5.57 -3.43 -3.62
CA ALA A 30 -4.66 -3.28 -2.50
C ALA A 30 -3.87 -4.57 -2.30
N ALA A 31 -2.87 -4.54 -1.44
CA ALA A 31 -2.10 -5.72 -1.06
C ALA A 31 -1.88 -5.80 0.45
N VAL A 32 -1.56 -6.99 0.90
CA VAL A 32 -1.06 -7.26 2.25
C VAL A 32 0.33 -7.88 2.09
N LEU A 33 1.31 -7.32 2.80
CA LEU A 33 2.64 -7.89 2.90
C LEU A 33 2.82 -8.48 4.30
N TYR A 34 3.19 -9.74 4.37
CA TYR A 34 3.62 -10.39 5.60
C TYR A 34 5.15 -10.44 5.60
N CYS A 35 5.79 -9.69 6.50
CA CYS A 35 7.21 -9.45 6.48
C CYS A 35 7.86 -9.96 7.77
N GLU A 36 8.85 -10.83 7.60
CA GLU A 36 9.73 -11.26 8.67
C GLU A 36 10.98 -10.37 8.75
N PRO A 37 11.69 -10.35 9.91
CA PRO A 37 13.01 -9.71 10.01
C PRO A 37 14.01 -10.32 9.03
N GLY A 38 15.04 -9.54 8.68
CA GLY A 38 16.11 -9.92 7.75
C GLY A 38 15.79 -9.55 6.30
N GLY A 39 16.81 -9.13 5.56
CA GLY A 39 16.73 -8.66 4.19
C GLY A 39 16.17 -7.24 4.03
N TYR A 40 16.51 -6.61 2.90
CA TYR A 40 16.20 -5.21 2.63
C TYR A 40 15.23 -5.03 1.45
N TYR A 41 14.68 -6.11 0.93
CA TYR A 41 13.95 -6.13 -0.34
C TYR A 41 12.69 -5.28 -0.32
N GLU A 42 12.00 -5.20 0.83
CA GLU A 42 10.81 -4.38 0.97
C GLU A 42 11.13 -2.88 0.99
N ARG A 43 12.38 -2.52 1.35
CA ARG A 43 12.85 -1.14 1.37
C ARG A 43 12.84 -0.51 -0.03
N ASP A 44 13.20 -1.28 -1.04
CA ASP A 44 13.35 -0.81 -2.41
C ASP A 44 12.03 -0.91 -3.22
N ALA A 45 11.00 -1.50 -2.63
CA ALA A 45 9.71 -1.63 -3.30
C ALA A 45 8.91 -0.32 -3.32
N GLU A 46 8.48 0.12 -4.50
CA GLU A 46 7.63 1.28 -4.69
C GLU A 46 6.19 0.87 -5.00
N PHE A 47 5.29 1.11 -4.05
CA PHE A 47 3.88 0.72 -4.16
C PHE A 47 3.02 1.86 -4.69
N THR A 48 2.35 1.63 -5.80
CA THR A 48 1.38 2.57 -6.40
C THR A 48 -0.05 2.32 -5.92
N LYS A 49 -0.29 1.20 -5.25
CA LYS A 49 -1.57 0.83 -4.66
C LYS A 49 -1.44 0.69 -3.15
N PRO A 50 -2.56 0.83 -2.41
CA PRO A 50 -2.55 0.71 -0.96
C PRO A 50 -2.00 -0.62 -0.47
N VAL A 51 -1.21 -0.58 0.61
CA VAL A 51 -0.59 -1.77 1.19
C VAL A 51 -0.78 -1.79 2.71
N VAL A 52 -1.14 -2.92 3.25
CA VAL A 52 -1.02 -3.19 4.70
C VAL A 52 0.20 -4.06 4.92
N ALA A 53 1.21 -3.54 5.60
CA ALA A 53 2.41 -4.27 5.98
C ALA A 53 2.23 -4.88 7.37
N CYS A 54 2.27 -6.20 7.45
CA CYS A 54 2.28 -6.94 8.70
C CYS A 54 3.72 -7.37 9.02
N VAL A 55 4.37 -6.64 9.92
CA VAL A 55 5.73 -6.95 10.36
C VAL A 55 5.67 -7.78 11.63
N VAL A 56 6.27 -8.95 11.60
CA VAL A 56 6.19 -9.93 12.66
C VAL A 56 7.56 -10.24 13.28
N GLU A 57 7.58 -11.11 14.29
CA GLU A 57 8.79 -11.69 14.87
C GLU A 57 9.76 -10.66 15.51
N ARG A 58 9.24 -9.63 16.13
CA ARG A 58 10.03 -8.66 16.94
C ARG A 58 10.94 -9.33 17.98
N TRP A 59 10.58 -10.53 18.46
CA TRP A 59 11.34 -11.29 19.42
C TRP A 59 12.69 -11.76 18.88
N LYS A 60 12.85 -11.89 17.56
CA LYS A 60 14.13 -12.32 16.93
C LYS A 60 15.28 -11.38 17.24
N SER A 61 15.05 -10.09 17.47
CA SER A 61 16.10 -9.14 17.87
C SER A 61 16.76 -9.44 19.23
N ARG A 62 16.13 -10.32 20.04
CA ARG A 62 16.66 -10.75 21.34
C ARG A 62 17.45 -12.05 21.27
N LEU A 63 17.57 -12.63 20.10
CA LEU A 63 18.29 -13.89 19.93
C LEU A 63 19.78 -13.66 19.76
N THR A 64 20.57 -14.53 20.37
CA THR A 64 22.02 -14.56 20.27
C THR A 64 22.54 -15.50 19.18
N ARG A 65 21.65 -16.27 18.56
CA ARG A 65 21.96 -17.20 17.49
C ARG A 65 20.82 -17.27 16.47
N ALA A 66 21.15 -17.63 15.23
CA ALA A 66 20.17 -17.88 14.19
C ALA A 66 19.24 -19.04 14.59
N VAL A 67 17.94 -18.78 14.58
CA VAL A 67 16.90 -19.77 14.81
C VAL A 67 15.70 -19.48 13.92
N GLY A 68 14.91 -20.50 13.64
CA GLY A 68 13.69 -20.40 12.87
C GLY A 68 13.87 -20.68 11.39
N HIS A 69 12.79 -20.58 10.66
CA HIS A 69 12.66 -21.04 9.29
C HIS A 69 13.68 -20.41 8.33
N ALA A 70 13.95 -19.15 8.45
CA ALA A 70 14.85 -18.46 7.52
C ALA A 70 16.31 -18.37 8.00
N GLY A 71 16.69 -18.98 9.13
CA GLY A 71 18.05 -18.91 9.67
C GLY A 71 18.53 -17.46 9.88
N ALA A 72 17.65 -16.49 9.75
CA ALA A 72 18.00 -15.09 9.76
C ALA A 72 18.27 -14.62 11.19
N MET A 73 19.48 -14.21 11.43
CA MET A 73 19.76 -13.28 12.51
C MET A 73 19.32 -11.90 12.05
N ALA A 74 18.31 -11.37 12.70
CA ALA A 74 17.90 -9.98 12.48
C ALA A 74 18.54 -9.13 13.57
N GLY A 75 19.40 -8.25 13.18
CA GLY A 75 20.02 -7.30 14.09
C GLY A 75 20.41 -6.04 13.34
N GLY A 76 20.13 -4.87 13.91
CA GLY A 76 20.45 -3.62 13.29
C GLY A 76 19.42 -3.13 12.27
N GLU A 77 19.83 -2.86 11.03
CA GLU A 77 18.99 -2.15 10.05
C GLU A 77 17.91 -3.02 9.38
N ASP A 78 17.90 -4.31 9.61
CA ASP A 78 16.93 -5.24 9.01
C ASP A 78 16.07 -5.99 10.03
N ASP A 79 16.08 -5.54 11.27
CA ASP A 79 15.20 -6.06 12.31
C ASP A 79 13.74 -5.65 12.07
N ALA A 80 12.82 -6.23 12.83
CA ALA A 80 11.41 -5.92 12.70
C ALA A 80 11.11 -4.42 12.91
N ALA A 81 11.78 -3.78 13.87
CA ALA A 81 11.57 -2.37 14.17
C ALA A 81 12.08 -1.47 13.03
N ALA A 82 13.18 -1.82 12.38
CA ALA A 82 13.66 -1.13 11.20
C ALA A 82 12.64 -1.24 10.04
N LYS A 83 12.14 -2.46 9.77
CA LYS A 83 11.11 -2.67 8.73
C LYS A 83 9.83 -1.90 9.01
N GLU A 84 9.39 -1.85 10.25
CA GLU A 84 8.24 -1.03 10.65
C GLU A 84 8.46 0.45 10.31
N ARG A 85 9.65 1.00 10.63
CA ARG A 85 10.00 2.38 10.27
C ARG A 85 9.98 2.61 8.76
N TRP A 86 10.57 1.70 7.96
CA TRP A 86 10.55 1.82 6.50
C TRP A 86 9.12 1.90 5.93
N PHE A 87 8.23 1.06 6.43
CA PHE A 87 6.85 1.09 5.98
C PHE A 87 6.08 2.32 6.50
N MET A 88 6.33 2.74 7.75
CA MET A 88 5.73 3.97 8.27
C MET A 88 6.14 5.18 7.43
N ASP A 89 7.42 5.30 7.09
CA ASP A 89 7.93 6.37 6.23
C ASP A 89 7.30 6.32 4.82
N LYS A 90 7.26 5.12 4.21
CA LYS A 90 6.65 4.93 2.88
C LYS A 90 5.16 5.32 2.86
N PHE A 91 4.45 4.97 3.90
CA PHE A 91 3.01 5.24 3.99
C PHE A 91 2.70 6.64 4.53
N GLY A 92 3.69 7.34 5.07
CA GLY A 92 3.52 8.65 5.69
C GLY A 92 2.66 8.60 6.95
N VAL A 93 2.92 7.62 7.82
CA VAL A 93 2.25 7.42 9.10
C VAL A 93 3.25 7.45 10.25
N ASP A 94 2.82 7.89 11.42
CA ASP A 94 3.67 8.10 12.60
C ASP A 94 3.53 7.00 13.68
N GLY A 95 2.88 5.89 13.34
CA GLY A 95 2.68 4.80 14.29
C GLY A 95 2.09 3.54 13.67
N LEU A 96 2.01 2.53 14.52
CA LEU A 96 1.40 1.25 14.19
C LEU A 96 -0.12 1.34 14.27
N TYR A 97 -0.79 0.63 13.39
CA TYR A 97 -2.23 0.48 13.42
C TYR A 97 -2.64 -0.58 14.45
N THR A 98 -3.57 -0.22 15.32
CA THR A 98 -4.40 -1.15 16.09
C THR A 98 -5.87 -0.73 15.97
N PRO A 99 -6.84 -1.61 16.23
CA PRO A 99 -8.26 -1.22 16.23
C PRO A 99 -8.58 -0.09 17.21
N GLU A 100 -7.87 -0.03 18.36
CA GLU A 100 -8.05 0.99 19.40
C GLU A 100 -7.37 2.32 19.02
N ARG A 101 -6.30 2.25 18.24
CA ARG A 101 -5.56 3.40 17.73
C ARG A 101 -5.31 3.22 16.24
N PRO A 102 -6.27 3.58 15.40
CA PRO A 102 -6.18 3.36 13.95
C PRO A 102 -5.29 4.40 13.27
N VAL A 103 -3.98 4.12 13.17
CA VAL A 103 -3.00 4.94 12.44
C VAL A 103 -2.83 4.38 11.04
N PHE A 104 -3.22 5.14 10.02
CA PHE A 104 -3.15 4.74 8.60
C PHE A 104 -3.22 5.95 7.69
N SER A 105 -2.90 5.74 6.41
CA SER A 105 -3.07 6.70 5.33
C SER A 105 -3.74 6.05 4.11
N ALA A 106 -4.01 6.83 3.07
CA ALA A 106 -4.48 6.28 1.80
C ALA A 106 -3.43 5.38 1.11
N LYS A 107 -2.14 5.50 1.48
CA LYS A 107 -1.06 4.64 0.97
C LYS A 107 -0.98 3.31 1.69
N GLY A 108 -1.28 3.28 3.00
CA GLY A 108 -1.19 2.04 3.75
C GLY A 108 -1.24 2.19 5.27
N ALA A 109 -0.98 1.06 5.94
CA ALA A 109 -0.87 0.94 7.38
C ALA A 109 0.16 -0.12 7.75
N VAL A 110 0.74 -0.01 8.94
CA VAL A 110 1.67 -1.00 9.50
C VAL A 110 1.03 -1.67 10.69
N VAL A 111 0.94 -2.99 10.68
CA VAL A 111 0.44 -3.82 11.77
C VAL A 111 1.50 -4.82 12.24
N THR A 112 1.42 -5.25 13.49
CA THR A 112 2.30 -6.28 14.07
C THR A 112 1.53 -7.51 14.53
N ASN A 113 0.20 -7.49 14.33
CA ASN A 113 -0.69 -8.60 14.65
C ASN A 113 -1.54 -8.92 13.43
N ILE A 114 -1.51 -10.17 12.99
CA ILE A 114 -2.28 -10.68 11.85
C ILE A 114 -3.78 -10.39 11.99
N ALA A 115 -4.30 -10.48 13.22
CA ALA A 115 -5.73 -10.23 13.49
C ALA A 115 -6.15 -8.79 13.16
N HIS A 116 -5.22 -7.84 13.10
CA HIS A 116 -5.52 -6.44 12.77
C HIS A 116 -5.58 -6.18 11.25
N ILE A 117 -5.08 -7.09 10.42
CA ILE A 117 -5.01 -6.91 8.96
C ILE A 117 -6.38 -6.58 8.35
N PRO A 118 -7.48 -7.30 8.63
CA PRO A 118 -8.76 -7.02 7.98
C PRO A 118 -9.29 -5.61 8.30
N ALA A 119 -9.16 -5.18 9.55
CA ALA A 119 -9.58 -3.84 9.97
C ALA A 119 -8.71 -2.74 9.34
N ALA A 120 -7.39 -2.91 9.35
CA ALA A 120 -6.44 -2.00 8.73
C ALA A 120 -6.69 -1.88 7.21
N LEU A 121 -6.85 -3.00 6.52
CA LEU A 121 -7.12 -3.02 5.09
C LEU A 121 -8.42 -2.27 4.76
N THR A 122 -9.47 -2.50 5.54
CA THR A 122 -10.75 -1.80 5.36
C THR A 122 -10.59 -0.28 5.53
N ALA A 123 -9.85 0.16 6.55
CA ALA A 123 -9.60 1.58 6.82
C ALA A 123 -8.82 2.23 5.67
N VAL A 124 -7.73 1.61 5.23
CA VAL A 124 -6.87 2.09 4.14
C VAL A 124 -7.65 2.17 2.82
N MET A 125 -8.46 1.16 2.50
CA MET A 125 -9.27 1.13 1.29
C MET A 125 -10.34 2.23 1.27
N ARG A 126 -10.97 2.53 2.41
CA ARG A 126 -11.90 3.66 2.55
C ARG A 126 -11.20 4.99 2.32
N ALA A 127 -10.06 5.22 2.97
CA ALA A 127 -9.30 6.47 2.80
C ALA A 127 -8.87 6.68 1.33
N ASN A 128 -8.47 5.61 0.64
CA ASN A 128 -8.10 5.67 -0.77
C ASN A 128 -9.31 6.04 -1.65
N ALA A 129 -10.48 5.46 -1.40
CA ALA A 129 -11.71 5.79 -2.11
C ALA A 129 -12.17 7.23 -1.86
N ASP A 130 -12.03 7.74 -0.64
CA ASP A 130 -12.37 9.11 -0.28
C ASP A 130 -11.43 10.11 -0.95
N LEU A 131 -10.12 9.82 -0.98
CA LEU A 131 -9.14 10.62 -1.70
C LEU A 131 -9.46 10.69 -3.20
N ALA A 132 -9.77 9.55 -3.83
CA ALA A 132 -10.13 9.50 -5.24
C ALA A 132 -11.40 10.34 -5.53
N ARG A 133 -12.42 10.26 -4.68
CA ARG A 133 -13.63 11.09 -4.79
C ARG A 133 -13.32 12.59 -4.67
N ALA A 134 -12.52 12.97 -3.69
CA ALA A 134 -12.13 14.37 -3.49
C ALA A 134 -11.36 14.93 -4.68
N LEU A 135 -10.46 14.15 -5.29
CA LEU A 135 -9.71 14.53 -6.49
C LEU A 135 -10.64 14.69 -7.70
N LEU A 136 -11.55 13.76 -7.93
CA LEU A 136 -12.55 13.86 -9.01
C LEU A 136 -13.43 15.09 -8.87
N HIS A 137 -13.87 15.39 -7.65
CA HIS A 137 -14.66 16.60 -7.38
C HIS A 137 -13.87 17.89 -7.69
N LYS A 138 -12.61 17.96 -7.29
CA LYS A 138 -11.73 19.10 -7.59
C LYS A 138 -11.49 19.25 -9.10
N LEU A 139 -11.26 18.15 -9.81
CA LEU A 139 -11.09 18.16 -11.26
C LEU A 139 -12.36 18.64 -11.98
N ALA A 140 -13.53 18.13 -11.57
CA ALA A 140 -14.81 18.57 -12.13
C ALA A 140 -15.08 20.06 -11.90
N ALA A 141 -14.70 20.60 -10.72
CA ALA A 141 -14.84 22.02 -10.43
C ALA A 141 -13.82 22.89 -11.18
N ALA A 142 -12.65 22.37 -11.53
CA ALA A 142 -11.61 23.08 -12.26
C ALA A 142 -11.81 23.06 -13.78
N LEU A 143 -12.63 22.16 -14.31
CA LEU A 143 -12.98 22.15 -15.73
C LEU A 143 -13.89 23.36 -16.01
N PRO A 144 -13.50 24.29 -16.93
CA PRO A 144 -14.40 25.35 -17.33
C PRO A 144 -15.69 24.72 -17.85
N ALA A 145 -16.82 25.38 -17.60
CA ALA A 145 -18.13 24.98 -18.12
C ALA A 145 -18.14 25.06 -19.67
N ALA A 146 -17.25 24.33 -20.31
CA ALA A 146 -17.06 24.27 -21.74
C ALA A 146 -18.08 23.33 -22.33
N ALA A 147 -19.04 23.94 -22.97
CA ALA A 147 -19.87 23.39 -24.04
C ALA A 147 -20.74 22.19 -23.63
N CYS A 148 -21.86 22.48 -23.03
CA CYS A 148 -23.01 21.58 -23.11
C CYS A 148 -23.24 21.18 -24.60
N PRO A 149 -23.15 19.88 -24.97
CA PRO A 149 -23.40 19.45 -26.34
C PRO A 149 -24.79 19.82 -26.86
N THR A 150 -25.73 20.14 -25.97
CA THR A 150 -27.10 20.58 -26.30
C THR A 150 -27.20 22.02 -26.79
N CYS A 151 -26.16 22.86 -26.62
CA CYS A 151 -26.17 24.19 -27.19
C CYS A 151 -25.84 24.27 -28.68
N LEU A 152 -25.30 23.23 -29.29
CA LEU A 152 -24.99 23.19 -30.72
C LEU A 152 -26.20 22.86 -31.60
N SER A 153 -27.26 22.30 -31.05
CA SER A 153 -28.47 21.93 -31.81
C SER A 153 -29.44 23.09 -32.05
N LYS A 154 -29.33 24.21 -31.29
CA LYS A 154 -30.25 25.34 -31.43
C LYS A 154 -29.77 26.45 -32.40
N ARG A 155 -28.57 26.34 -32.99
CA ARG A 155 -28.07 27.31 -33.97
C ARG A 155 -28.29 26.99 -35.44
N ARG A 156 -29.01 25.86 -35.77
CA ARG A 156 -29.23 25.46 -37.18
C ARG A 156 -30.62 25.66 -37.70
N LEU A 157 -31.49 26.40 -37.05
CA LEU A 157 -32.89 26.56 -37.47
C LEU A 157 -33.32 28.01 -37.70
N ASN A 158 -32.37 28.94 -37.92
CA ASN A 158 -32.75 30.31 -38.34
C ASN A 158 -31.87 30.81 -39.49
N ARG A 159 -31.83 30.09 -40.61
CA ARG A 159 -31.50 30.63 -41.93
C ARG A 159 -32.43 29.96 -42.96
N GLY A 160 -33.49 30.61 -43.20
CA GLY A 160 -34.42 30.26 -44.28
C GLY A 160 -35.47 31.32 -44.39
N TRP A 161 -35.34 32.08 -45.47
CA TRP A 161 -36.22 33.07 -46.12
C TRP A 161 -36.02 34.52 -45.75
#